data_cedf325bc89bb61b4a9966af3a4fe9ad
#
_entry.id   cedf325bc89bb61b4a9966af3a4fe9ad
#
_cell.length_a   1.000
_cell.length_b   1.000
_cell.length_c   1.000
_cell.angle_alpha   90.00
_cell.angle_beta   90.00
_cell.angle_gamma   90.00
#
_symmetry.space_group_name_H-M   'P 1'
#
loop_
_entity.id
_entity.type
_entity.pdbx_description
1 polymer ?
#
loop_
_entity_poly.entity_id
_entity_poly.type
_entity_poly.pdbx_seq_one_letter_code
_entity_poly.pdbx_strand_id
1 'polypeptide(L)'
;MKLTQNRIVGITAVLIILACFFAIYLRLFTQKELWYEMFAAVLGVIITAIITMILLRGQSDNDVERERASKVFEEKLRIYQEYLQTLYDVIKDGSLSDEEKMQLEFQTSYVAMHCSPCYIASVSTAVKKIIEYTCSEESKEINGGGKSNTPEPLLENLFCVVEAFRKDLYGA
;
A
#
# COMPACT_ATOMS: atom_id res chain seq x y z
N MET A 1 8.35 12.85 10.37
CA MET A 1 9.48 11.95 10.21
C MET A 1 10.77 12.60 9.69
N LYS A 2 10.76 13.46 8.68
CA LYS A 2 11.98 14.15 8.15
C LYS A 2 12.77 14.99 9.18
N LEU A 3 12.12 15.55 10.19
CA LEU A 3 12.77 16.36 11.24
C LEU A 3 13.69 15.57 12.18
N THR A 4 13.38 14.30 12.43
CA THR A 4 14.19 13.41 13.29
C THR A 4 15.45 12.95 12.57
N GLN A 5 15.34 12.68 11.27
CA GLN A 5 16.47 12.24 10.44
C GLN A 5 17.52 13.36 10.29
N ASN A 6 17.09 14.60 10.05
CA ASN A 6 18.00 15.74 9.98
C ASN A 6 18.70 16.05 11.33
N ARG A 7 18.04 15.79 12.46
CA ARG A 7 18.66 15.94 13.79
C ARG A 7 19.72 14.86 14.04
N ILE A 8 19.45 13.62 13.63
CA ILE A 8 20.42 12.52 13.76
C ILE A 8 21.67 12.78 12.91
N VAL A 9 21.47 13.19 11.64
CA VAL A 9 22.60 13.58 10.76
C VAL A 9 23.37 14.77 11.32
N GLY A 10 22.71 15.75 11.91
CA GLY A 10 23.36 16.87 12.57
C GLY A 10 24.19 16.45 13.79
N ILE A 11 23.67 15.58 14.63
CA ILE A 11 24.37 15.07 15.81
C ILE A 11 25.60 14.24 15.41
N THR A 12 25.50 13.39 14.38
CA THR A 12 26.64 12.61 13.89
C THR A 12 27.72 13.49 13.27
N ALA A 13 27.37 14.51 12.52
CA ALA A 13 28.31 15.47 11.97
C ALA A 13 29.07 16.21 13.09
N VAL A 14 28.38 16.65 14.13
CA VAL A 14 29.00 17.30 15.29
C VAL A 14 29.94 16.35 16.03
N LEU A 15 29.56 15.08 16.24
CA LEU A 15 30.42 14.09 16.87
C LEU A 15 31.71 13.82 16.06
N ILE A 16 31.61 13.75 14.74
CA ILE A 16 32.76 13.56 13.85
C ILE A 16 33.69 14.76 13.93
N ILE A 17 33.17 15.99 13.90
CA ILE A 17 33.98 17.21 14.02
C ILE A 17 34.67 17.25 15.37
N LEU A 18 34.00 16.89 16.45
CA LEU A 18 34.55 16.89 17.81
C LEU A 18 35.65 15.81 17.97
N ALA A 19 35.47 14.64 17.36
CA ALA A 19 36.47 13.58 17.31
C ALA A 19 37.71 14.01 16.51
N CYS A 20 37.53 14.69 15.38
CA CYS A 20 38.67 15.23 14.61
C CYS A 20 39.44 16.30 15.39
N PHE A 21 38.70 17.22 16.06
CA PHE A 21 39.35 18.24 16.92
C PHE A 21 40.13 17.62 18.07
N PHE A 22 39.59 16.59 18.71
CA PHE A 22 40.22 15.85 19.77
C PHE A 22 41.47 15.10 19.29
N ALA A 23 41.43 14.49 18.11
CA ALA A 23 42.57 13.82 17.48
C ALA A 23 43.68 14.81 17.17
N ILE A 24 43.39 16.00 16.65
CA ILE A 24 44.36 17.07 16.38
C ILE A 24 44.97 17.57 17.70
N TYR A 25 44.15 17.76 18.73
CA TYR A 25 44.62 18.16 20.05
C TYR A 25 45.59 17.16 20.66
N LEU A 26 45.28 15.85 20.61
CA LEU A 26 46.17 14.79 21.07
C LEU A 26 47.50 14.77 20.31
N ARG A 27 47.48 14.97 18.98
CA ARG A 27 48.70 14.99 18.14
C ARG A 27 49.63 16.14 18.50
N LEU A 28 49.08 17.29 18.89
CA LEU A 28 49.87 18.46 19.25
C LEU A 28 50.49 18.34 20.66
N PHE A 29 49.86 17.64 21.58
CA PHE A 29 50.25 17.60 22.99
C PHE A 29 51.01 16.32 23.42
N THR A 30 50.90 15.22 22.65
CA THR A 30 51.43 13.92 23.08
C THR A 30 52.61 13.50 22.20
N GLN A 31 53.81 13.54 22.76
CA GLN A 31 55.07 13.09 22.11
C GLN A 31 55.22 11.57 22.02
N LYS A 32 54.24 10.76 22.44
CA LYS A 32 54.31 9.30 22.42
C LYS A 32 53.35 8.77 21.33
N GLU A 33 53.90 8.45 20.17
CA GLU A 33 53.18 7.96 18.98
C GLU A 33 52.27 6.75 19.24
N LEU A 34 52.70 5.81 20.08
CA LEU A 34 51.98 4.56 20.35
C LEU A 34 50.60 4.76 21.01
N TRP A 35 50.46 5.72 21.91
CA TRP A 35 49.19 5.99 22.58
C TRP A 35 48.20 6.67 21.64
N TYR A 36 48.66 7.47 20.72
CA TYR A 36 47.86 8.14 19.72
C TYR A 36 47.23 7.15 18.74
N GLU A 37 48.03 6.17 18.27
CA GLU A 37 47.53 5.12 17.37
C GLU A 37 46.46 4.25 18.04
N MET A 38 46.65 3.86 19.29
CA MET A 38 45.64 3.11 20.04
C MET A 38 44.34 3.90 20.21
N PHE A 39 44.41 5.18 20.59
CA PHE A 39 43.23 6.03 20.74
C PHE A 39 42.51 6.25 19.40
N ALA A 40 43.25 6.50 18.32
CA ALA A 40 42.67 6.65 16.99
C ALA A 40 41.97 5.37 16.53
N ALA A 41 42.51 4.20 16.77
CA ALA A 41 41.90 2.91 16.45
C ALA A 41 40.61 2.69 17.23
N VAL A 42 40.61 2.93 18.55
CA VAL A 42 39.41 2.79 19.39
C VAL A 42 38.30 3.77 18.96
N LEU A 43 38.62 5.04 18.69
CA LEU A 43 37.67 6.03 18.19
C LEU A 43 37.13 5.64 16.84
N GLY A 44 37.94 5.11 15.93
CA GLY A 44 37.50 4.62 14.62
C GLY A 44 36.46 3.51 14.76
N VAL A 45 36.68 2.54 15.64
CA VAL A 45 35.70 1.45 15.90
C VAL A 45 34.42 1.99 16.48
N ILE A 46 34.45 2.92 17.44
CA ILE A 46 33.25 3.51 18.05
C ILE A 46 32.45 4.29 17.00
N ILE A 47 33.10 5.12 16.19
CA ILE A 47 32.43 5.90 15.14
C ILE A 47 31.78 4.96 14.12
N THR A 48 32.50 3.92 13.68
CA THR A 48 31.98 2.93 12.75
C THR A 48 30.76 2.21 13.32
N ALA A 49 30.81 1.80 14.58
CA ALA A 49 29.68 1.14 15.25
C ALA A 49 28.44 2.05 15.33
N ILE A 50 28.64 3.34 15.65
CA ILE A 50 27.54 4.32 15.71
C ILE A 50 26.92 4.53 14.32
N ILE A 51 27.74 4.71 13.29
CA ILE A 51 27.26 4.88 11.91
C ILE A 51 26.48 3.65 11.45
N THR A 52 27.01 2.45 11.69
CA THR A 52 26.36 1.19 11.35
C THR A 52 25.02 1.05 12.07
N MET A 53 24.95 1.38 13.36
CA MET A 53 23.69 1.33 14.12
C MET A 53 22.63 2.29 13.54
N ILE A 54 23.02 3.49 13.13
CA ILE A 54 22.11 4.48 12.55
C ILE A 54 21.61 4.01 11.19
N LEU A 55 22.48 3.45 10.35
CA LEU A 55 22.10 2.91 9.05
C LEU A 55 21.14 1.73 9.18
N LEU A 56 21.43 0.78 10.09
CA LEU A 56 20.56 -0.37 10.34
C LEU A 56 19.16 0.05 10.84
N ARG A 57 19.09 1.02 11.76
CA ARG A 57 17.79 1.55 12.20
C ARG A 57 17.01 2.20 11.07
N GLY A 58 17.67 3.02 10.25
CA GLY A 58 17.03 3.66 9.11
C GLY A 58 16.50 2.66 8.07
N GLN A 59 17.21 1.56 7.85
CA GLN A 59 16.75 0.47 6.96
C GLN A 59 15.57 -0.26 7.56
N SER A 60 15.64 -0.65 8.84
CA SER A 60 14.57 -1.38 9.51
C SER A 60 13.23 -0.62 9.52
N ASP A 61 13.25 0.68 9.78
CA ASP A 61 12.03 1.50 9.79
C ASP A 61 11.40 1.60 8.38
N ASN A 62 12.23 1.74 7.35
CA ASN A 62 11.77 1.77 5.96
C ASN A 62 11.21 0.41 5.51
N ASP A 63 11.83 -0.68 5.92
CA ASP A 63 11.41 -2.03 5.54
C ASP A 63 10.06 -2.37 6.19
N VAL A 64 9.84 -2.01 7.46
CA VAL A 64 8.54 -2.18 8.14
C VAL A 64 7.43 -1.36 7.48
N GLU A 65 7.72 -0.13 7.05
CA GLU A 65 6.73 0.72 6.37
C GLU A 65 6.38 0.16 4.98
N ARG A 66 7.37 -0.31 4.24
CA ARG A 66 7.18 -0.99 2.95
C ARG A 66 6.40 -2.29 3.08
N GLU A 67 6.72 -3.11 4.08
CA GLU A 67 6.01 -4.36 4.34
C GLU A 67 4.53 -4.12 4.69
N ARG A 68 4.25 -3.10 5.51
CA ARG A 68 2.87 -2.69 5.82
C ARG A 68 2.13 -2.21 4.58
N ALA A 69 2.76 -1.38 3.76
CA ALA A 69 2.15 -0.89 2.52
C ALA A 69 1.87 -2.04 1.54
N SER A 70 2.79 -3.00 1.41
CA SER A 70 2.62 -4.20 0.60
C SER A 70 1.44 -5.06 1.09
N LYS A 71 1.36 -5.32 2.40
CA LYS A 71 0.25 -6.10 2.99
C LYS A 71 -1.11 -5.42 2.80
N VAL A 72 -1.18 -4.11 2.96
CA VAL A 72 -2.42 -3.36 2.73
C VAL A 72 -2.81 -3.43 1.25
N PHE A 73 -1.86 -3.31 0.34
CA PHE A 73 -2.10 -3.42 -1.09
C PHE A 73 -2.58 -4.83 -1.48
N GLU A 74 -1.93 -5.88 -0.99
CA GLU A 74 -2.31 -7.28 -1.23
C GLU A 74 -3.71 -7.58 -0.72
N GLU A 75 -4.05 -7.10 0.48
CA GLU A 75 -5.38 -7.28 1.06
C GLU A 75 -6.46 -6.54 0.26
N LYS A 76 -6.22 -5.30 -0.15
CA LYS A 76 -7.13 -4.57 -1.06
C LYS A 76 -7.33 -5.31 -2.37
N LEU A 77 -6.24 -5.79 -2.97
CA LEU A 77 -6.29 -6.53 -4.23
C LEU A 77 -7.14 -7.81 -4.09
N ARG A 78 -6.97 -8.55 -3.01
CA ARG A 78 -7.76 -9.75 -2.71
C ARG A 78 -9.24 -9.42 -2.58
N ILE A 79 -9.60 -8.40 -1.80
CA ILE A 79 -10.99 -7.96 -1.61
C ILE A 79 -11.63 -7.58 -2.95
N TYR A 80 -10.91 -6.84 -3.79
CA TYR A 80 -11.42 -6.41 -5.09
C TYR A 80 -11.58 -7.58 -6.06
N GLN A 81 -10.67 -8.55 -6.04
CA GLN A 81 -10.79 -9.76 -6.86
C GLN A 81 -11.99 -10.61 -6.44
N GLU A 82 -12.18 -10.86 -5.15
CA GLU A 82 -13.33 -11.60 -4.62
C GLU A 82 -14.64 -10.91 -4.99
N TYR A 83 -14.70 -9.59 -4.88
CA TYR A 83 -15.87 -8.81 -5.25
C TYR A 83 -16.17 -8.86 -6.76
N LEU A 84 -15.15 -8.70 -7.60
CA LEU A 84 -15.32 -8.81 -9.06
C LEU A 84 -15.76 -10.21 -9.49
N GLN A 85 -15.29 -11.24 -8.81
CA GLN A 85 -15.73 -12.62 -9.05
C GLN A 85 -17.21 -12.78 -8.74
N THR A 86 -17.67 -12.27 -7.59
CA THR A 86 -19.11 -12.29 -7.24
C THR A 86 -19.95 -11.53 -8.25
N LEU A 87 -19.52 -10.35 -8.69
CA LEU A 87 -20.22 -9.58 -9.74
C LEU A 87 -20.26 -10.35 -11.07
N TYR A 88 -19.18 -11.00 -11.44
CA TYR A 88 -19.13 -11.81 -12.67
C TYR A 88 -20.10 -12.97 -12.60
N ASP A 89 -20.17 -13.68 -11.47
CA ASP A 89 -21.07 -14.82 -11.28
C ASP A 89 -22.53 -14.38 -11.37
N VAL A 90 -22.90 -13.25 -10.75
CA VAL A 90 -24.25 -12.64 -10.85
C VAL A 90 -24.58 -12.28 -12.30
N ILE A 91 -23.66 -11.66 -13.03
CA ILE A 91 -23.87 -11.29 -14.43
C ILE A 91 -24.03 -12.52 -15.32
N LYS A 92 -23.24 -13.57 -15.07
CA LYS A 92 -23.26 -14.81 -15.84
C LYS A 92 -24.57 -15.60 -15.65
N ASP A 93 -25.07 -15.66 -14.41
CA ASP A 93 -26.29 -16.39 -14.10
C ASP A 93 -27.55 -15.65 -14.58
N GLY A 94 -27.45 -14.35 -14.81
CA GLY A 94 -28.50 -13.51 -15.37
C GLY A 94 -29.76 -13.40 -14.50
N SER A 95 -29.70 -13.92 -13.28
CA SER A 95 -30.78 -13.84 -12.27
C SER A 95 -30.14 -13.60 -10.92
N LEU A 96 -30.76 -12.78 -10.10
CA LEU A 96 -30.30 -12.44 -8.77
C LEU A 96 -31.35 -12.88 -7.75
N SER A 97 -31.00 -13.84 -6.91
CA SER A 97 -31.82 -14.22 -5.77
C SER A 97 -31.74 -13.17 -4.66
N ASP A 98 -32.73 -13.14 -3.77
CA ASP A 98 -32.73 -12.20 -2.64
C ASP A 98 -31.51 -12.41 -1.70
N GLU A 99 -31.03 -13.65 -1.59
CA GLU A 99 -29.84 -13.99 -0.80
C GLU A 99 -28.57 -13.44 -1.46
N GLU A 100 -28.41 -13.61 -2.75
CA GLU A 100 -27.26 -13.06 -3.52
C GLU A 100 -27.24 -11.54 -3.52
N LYS A 101 -28.42 -10.92 -3.62
CA LYS A 101 -28.56 -9.46 -3.51
C LYS A 101 -28.07 -8.96 -2.16
N MET A 102 -28.48 -9.59 -1.07
CA MET A 102 -28.05 -9.22 0.29
C MET A 102 -26.55 -9.44 0.45
N GLN A 103 -26.00 -10.53 -0.09
CA GLN A 103 -24.57 -10.80 -0.08
C GLN A 103 -23.79 -9.74 -0.85
N LEU A 104 -24.28 -9.34 -2.03
CA LEU A 104 -23.63 -8.32 -2.86
C LEU A 104 -23.66 -6.95 -2.18
N GLU A 105 -24.77 -6.57 -1.54
CA GLU A 105 -24.88 -5.33 -0.75
C GLU A 105 -23.91 -5.33 0.44
N PHE A 106 -23.79 -6.47 1.14
CA PHE A 106 -22.83 -6.63 2.22
C PHE A 106 -21.39 -6.49 1.72
N GLN A 107 -21.02 -7.18 0.64
CA GLN A 107 -19.70 -7.09 0.03
C GLN A 107 -19.41 -5.68 -0.49
N THR A 108 -20.40 -4.98 -1.06
CA THR A 108 -20.24 -3.58 -1.46
C THR A 108 -19.91 -2.68 -0.26
N SER A 109 -20.57 -2.91 0.87
CA SER A 109 -20.29 -2.19 2.11
C SER A 109 -18.89 -2.52 2.65
N TYR A 110 -18.46 -3.77 2.52
CA TYR A 110 -17.12 -4.19 2.91
C TYR A 110 -16.01 -3.56 2.04
N VAL A 111 -16.22 -3.56 0.71
CA VAL A 111 -15.34 -2.85 -0.24
C VAL A 111 -15.28 -1.36 0.08
N ALA A 112 -16.41 -0.75 0.45
CA ALA A 112 -16.47 0.67 0.82
C ALA A 112 -15.58 1.04 2.01
N MET A 113 -15.29 0.12 2.93
CA MET A 113 -14.37 0.36 4.05
C MET A 113 -12.90 0.42 3.61
N HIS A 114 -12.57 -0.20 2.48
CA HIS A 114 -11.18 -0.29 1.97
C HIS A 114 -10.92 0.63 0.78
N CYS A 115 -11.96 1.09 0.10
CA CYS A 115 -11.88 1.96 -1.07
C CYS A 115 -11.84 3.44 -0.65
N SER A 116 -11.13 4.26 -1.41
CA SER A 116 -11.12 5.70 -1.20
C SER A 116 -12.51 6.31 -1.45
N PRO A 117 -12.94 7.32 -0.66
CA PRO A 117 -14.27 7.92 -0.78
C PRO A 117 -14.60 8.44 -2.18
N CYS A 118 -13.61 8.86 -2.95
CA CYS A 118 -13.78 9.36 -4.32
C CYS A 118 -14.34 8.30 -5.28
N TYR A 119 -14.04 7.03 -5.07
CA TYR A 119 -14.41 5.94 -6.00
C TYR A 119 -15.64 5.16 -5.55
N ILE A 120 -16.00 5.21 -4.26
CA ILE A 120 -17.15 4.49 -3.69
C ILE A 120 -18.45 4.86 -4.41
N ALA A 121 -18.66 6.14 -4.71
CA ALA A 121 -19.87 6.60 -5.37
C ALA A 121 -20.02 5.99 -6.78
N SER A 122 -18.91 5.89 -7.52
CA SER A 122 -18.88 5.28 -8.86
C SER A 122 -19.17 3.79 -8.79
N VAL A 123 -18.52 3.07 -7.86
CA VAL A 123 -18.75 1.63 -7.63
C VAL A 123 -20.20 1.36 -7.24
N SER A 124 -20.72 2.08 -6.24
CA SER A 124 -22.10 1.91 -5.77
C SER A 124 -23.13 2.19 -6.87
N THR A 125 -22.89 3.21 -7.71
CA THR A 125 -23.79 3.53 -8.83
C THR A 125 -23.76 2.45 -9.90
N ALA A 126 -22.58 1.96 -10.27
CA ALA A 126 -22.44 0.89 -11.26
C ALA A 126 -23.09 -0.41 -10.78
N VAL A 127 -22.90 -0.78 -9.52
CA VAL A 127 -23.48 -1.98 -8.92
C VAL A 127 -25.00 -1.90 -8.84
N LYS A 128 -25.56 -0.75 -8.44
CA LYS A 128 -27.03 -0.54 -8.46
C LYS A 128 -27.61 -0.75 -9.84
N LYS A 129 -26.98 -0.24 -10.89
CA LYS A 129 -27.42 -0.46 -12.26
C LYS A 129 -27.34 -1.93 -12.67
N ILE A 130 -26.31 -2.66 -12.24
CA ILE A 130 -26.19 -4.11 -12.48
C ILE A 130 -27.35 -4.84 -11.79
N ILE A 131 -27.65 -4.53 -10.53
CA ILE A 131 -28.76 -5.11 -9.78
C ILE A 131 -30.10 -4.78 -10.43
N GLU A 132 -30.35 -3.52 -10.78
CA GLU A 132 -31.58 -3.10 -11.44
C GLU A 132 -31.80 -3.85 -12.77
N TYR A 133 -30.74 -4.01 -13.56
CA TYR A 133 -30.82 -4.72 -14.83
C TYR A 133 -31.09 -6.21 -14.63
N THR A 134 -30.41 -6.87 -13.69
CA THR A 134 -30.62 -8.31 -13.41
C THR A 134 -31.96 -8.61 -12.76
N CYS A 135 -32.57 -7.64 -12.07
CA CYS A 135 -33.93 -7.78 -11.51
C CYS A 135 -35.05 -7.39 -12.50
N SER A 136 -34.74 -6.75 -13.63
CA SER A 136 -35.76 -6.38 -14.62
C SER A 136 -36.24 -7.59 -15.40
N GLU A 137 -37.54 -7.58 -15.77
CA GLU A 137 -38.16 -8.70 -16.53
C GLU A 137 -37.57 -8.87 -17.94
N GLU A 138 -36.94 -7.83 -18.49
CA GLU A 138 -36.25 -7.86 -19.79
C GLU A 138 -35.08 -8.86 -19.83
N SER A 139 -34.40 -9.11 -18.70
CA SER A 139 -33.34 -10.09 -18.64
C SER A 139 -33.84 -11.54 -18.75
N LYS A 140 -35.10 -11.81 -18.44
CA LYS A 140 -35.74 -13.14 -18.52
C LYS A 140 -36.03 -13.55 -19.96
N GLU A 141 -36.34 -12.63 -20.86
CA GLU A 141 -36.63 -12.93 -22.26
C GLU A 141 -35.38 -13.20 -23.09
N ILE A 142 -34.25 -12.58 -22.74
CA ILE A 142 -32.95 -12.74 -23.46
C ILE A 142 -32.29 -14.08 -23.17
N ASN A 143 -32.42 -14.61 -21.95
CA ASN A 143 -31.83 -15.90 -21.55
C ASN A 143 -32.59 -17.15 -22.00
N GLY A 144 -33.83 -17.01 -22.53
CA GLY A 144 -34.61 -18.12 -23.08
C GLY A 144 -34.14 -18.64 -24.45
N GLY A 145 -33.24 -17.99 -25.11
CA GLY A 145 -32.73 -18.33 -26.43
C GLY A 145 -31.20 -18.42 -26.46
N GLY A 146 -30.65 -19.52 -26.08
CA GLY A 146 -29.35 -20.17 -26.33
C GLY A 146 -28.18 -19.41 -26.96
N LYS A 147 -27.97 -18.12 -26.71
CA LYS A 147 -26.72 -17.39 -27.00
C LYS A 147 -26.40 -16.50 -25.80
N SER A 148 -25.31 -16.81 -25.12
CA SER A 148 -24.71 -16.01 -24.04
C SER A 148 -24.14 -14.69 -24.60
N ASN A 149 -24.97 -13.80 -25.05
CA ASN A 149 -24.58 -12.42 -25.29
C ASN A 149 -24.86 -11.66 -23.98
N THR A 150 -23.85 -11.56 -23.13
CA THR A 150 -23.89 -10.67 -21.98
C THR A 150 -24.28 -9.28 -22.49
N PRO A 151 -25.36 -8.66 -21.98
CA PRO A 151 -25.81 -7.38 -22.49
C PRO A 151 -24.74 -6.32 -22.36
N GLU A 152 -24.51 -5.55 -23.42
CA GLU A 152 -23.51 -4.51 -23.53
C GLU A 152 -23.50 -3.54 -22.32
N PRO A 153 -24.66 -3.08 -21.80
CA PRO A 153 -24.70 -2.19 -20.63
C PRO A 153 -24.22 -2.81 -19.33
N LEU A 154 -24.29 -4.13 -19.16
CA LEU A 154 -23.74 -4.81 -17.96
C LEU A 154 -22.22 -4.83 -17.99
N LEU A 155 -21.63 -5.10 -19.16
CA LEU A 155 -20.17 -5.08 -19.33
C LEU A 155 -19.61 -3.67 -19.11
N GLU A 156 -20.28 -2.64 -19.60
CA GLU A 156 -19.86 -1.25 -19.40
C GLU A 156 -19.83 -0.87 -17.91
N ASN A 157 -20.87 -1.24 -17.14
CA ASN A 157 -20.91 -1.00 -15.71
C ASN A 157 -19.83 -1.81 -14.95
N LEU A 158 -19.56 -3.05 -15.36
CA LEU A 158 -18.46 -3.84 -14.79
C LEU A 158 -17.09 -3.17 -15.04
N PHE A 159 -16.86 -2.67 -16.26
CA PHE A 159 -15.63 -1.93 -16.57
C PHE A 159 -15.48 -0.65 -15.74
N CYS A 160 -16.58 0.06 -15.45
CA CYS A 160 -16.54 1.20 -14.53
C CYS A 160 -16.07 0.81 -13.11
N VAL A 161 -16.52 -0.34 -12.60
CA VAL A 161 -16.07 -0.86 -11.30
C VAL A 161 -14.57 -1.22 -11.34
N VAL A 162 -14.14 -1.94 -12.38
CA VAL A 162 -12.72 -2.32 -12.56
C VAL A 162 -11.83 -1.08 -12.65
N GLU A 163 -12.26 -0.07 -13.39
CA GLU A 163 -11.50 1.18 -13.51
C GLU A 163 -11.41 1.95 -12.19
N ALA A 164 -12.50 1.99 -11.42
CA ALA A 164 -12.50 2.59 -10.10
C ALA A 164 -11.50 1.89 -9.15
N PHE A 165 -11.48 0.55 -9.14
CA PHE A 165 -10.53 -0.22 -8.35
C PHE A 165 -9.09 -0.04 -8.81
N ARG A 166 -8.86 0.01 -10.12
CA ARG A 166 -7.55 0.30 -10.67
C ARG A 166 -7.02 1.65 -10.20
N LYS A 167 -7.86 2.68 -10.26
CA LYS A 167 -7.49 4.02 -9.80
C LYS A 167 -7.23 4.07 -8.30
N ASP A 168 -8.01 3.33 -7.49
CA ASP A 168 -7.79 3.26 -6.05
C ASP A 168 -6.49 2.53 -5.68
N LEU A 169 -6.13 1.48 -6.40
CA LEU A 169 -4.91 0.70 -6.14
C LEU A 169 -3.64 1.43 -6.58
N TYR A 170 -3.68 2.09 -7.72
CA TYR A 170 -2.48 2.67 -8.36
C TYR A 170 -2.39 4.18 -8.26
N GLY A 171 -3.39 4.87 -7.70
CA GLY A 171 -3.36 6.30 -7.45
C GLY A 171 -3.31 7.15 -8.73
N ALA A 172 -3.92 6.69 -9.81
CA ALA A 172 -3.93 7.38 -11.10
C ALA A 172 -5.07 8.41 -11.18
#